data_dca0c820f625fe3d4b4f27ff77d434c3
#
_entry.id   dca0c820f625fe3d4b4f27ff77d434c3
#
_cell.length_a   1.000
_cell.length_b   1.000
_cell.length_c   1.000
_cell.angle_alpha   90.00
_cell.angle_beta   90.00
_cell.angle_gamma   90.00
#
_symmetry.space_group_name_H-M   'P 1'
#
loop_
_entity.id
_entity.type
_entity.pdbx_description
1 polymer ?
#
loop_
_entity_poly.entity_id
_entity_poly.type
_entity_poly.pdbx_seq_one_letter_code
_entity_poly.pdbx_strand_id
1 'polypeptide(L)'
;MADSYEGPIRIMGGDGILLTTGQAALETDAELGNWKGVVQTLRGTAVAGKALVVELEIPNGGRGRAQLTPRGEAGDRAQSTVTGFGAPPF
;
A
#
# COMPACT_ATOMS: atom_id res chain seq x y z
N MET A 1 8.83 7.68 -17.04
CA MET A 1 8.74 6.75 -15.91
C MET A 1 8.28 7.48 -14.67
N ALA A 2 7.33 6.91 -13.98
CA ALA A 2 6.84 7.55 -12.76
C ALA A 2 7.75 7.20 -11.59
N ASP A 3 8.15 8.21 -10.81
CA ASP A 3 8.89 8.00 -9.56
C ASP A 3 7.95 7.98 -8.36
N SER A 4 6.66 8.21 -8.58
CA SER A 4 5.66 8.25 -7.55
C SER A 4 4.30 7.88 -8.12
N TYR A 5 3.40 7.54 -7.23
CA TYR A 5 2.02 7.23 -7.58
C TYR A 5 1.11 7.76 -6.48
N GLU A 6 0.02 8.39 -6.89
CA GLU A 6 -1.01 8.85 -5.96
C GLU A 6 -2.37 8.53 -6.58
N GLY A 7 -3.17 7.78 -5.86
CA GLY A 7 -4.48 7.38 -6.35
C GLY A 7 -4.97 6.07 -5.74
N PRO A 8 -6.01 5.48 -6.35
CA PRO A 8 -6.61 4.26 -5.83
C PRO A 8 -5.66 3.07 -5.92
N ILE A 9 -5.80 2.15 -4.97
CA ILE A 9 -4.97 0.96 -4.93
C ILE A 9 -5.79 -0.22 -4.41
N ARG A 10 -5.45 -1.44 -4.89
CA ARG A 10 -6.00 -2.68 -4.37
C ARG A 10 -4.99 -3.33 -3.46
N ILE A 11 -5.45 -3.79 -2.30
CA ILE A 11 -4.60 -4.48 -1.33
C ILE A 11 -4.98 -5.95 -1.36
N MET A 12 -4.02 -6.77 -1.79
CA MET A 12 -4.21 -8.21 -2.00
C MET A 12 -3.44 -8.98 -0.95
N GLY A 13 -4.02 -10.09 -0.50
CA GLY A 13 -3.26 -11.03 0.33
C GLY A 13 -2.24 -11.79 -0.49
N GLY A 14 -1.34 -12.50 0.20
CA GLY A 14 -0.30 -13.30 -0.47
C GLY A 14 -0.84 -14.43 -1.35
N ASP A 15 -2.10 -14.79 -1.15
CA ASP A 15 -2.82 -15.78 -1.95
C ASP A 15 -3.52 -15.19 -3.17
N GLY A 16 -3.39 -13.88 -3.38
CA GLY A 16 -4.03 -13.19 -4.49
C GLY A 16 -5.47 -12.77 -4.25
N ILE A 17 -5.98 -12.96 -3.04
CA ILE A 17 -7.35 -12.58 -2.69
C ILE A 17 -7.39 -11.10 -2.30
N LEU A 18 -8.32 -10.35 -2.87
CA LEU A 18 -8.52 -8.94 -2.54
C LEU A 18 -8.97 -8.80 -1.08
N LEU A 19 -8.18 -8.06 -0.29
CA LEU A 19 -8.52 -7.78 1.09
C LEU A 19 -9.35 -6.51 1.21
N THR A 20 -8.93 -5.45 0.52
CA THR A 20 -9.65 -4.18 0.50
C THR A 20 -9.06 -3.27 -0.56
N THR A 21 -9.67 -2.11 -0.74
CA THR A 21 -9.14 -1.05 -1.59
C THR A 21 -8.88 0.17 -0.73
N GLY A 22 -8.07 1.09 -1.25
CA GLY A 22 -7.75 2.32 -0.54
C GLY A 22 -7.18 3.37 -1.47
N GLN A 23 -6.66 4.42 -0.88
CA GLN A 23 -5.96 5.50 -1.58
C GLN A 23 -4.50 5.48 -1.11
N ALA A 24 -3.59 5.56 -2.05
CA ALA A 24 -2.16 5.46 -1.75
C ALA A 24 -1.41 6.68 -2.26
N ALA A 25 -0.34 7.02 -1.54
CA ALA A 25 0.67 7.96 -1.99
C ALA A 25 2.01 7.25 -1.83
N LEU A 26 2.61 6.87 -2.93
CA LEU A 26 3.81 6.04 -2.98
C LEU A 26 4.92 6.76 -3.73
N GLU A 27 6.16 6.49 -3.36
CA GLU A 27 7.33 7.04 -4.05
C GLU A 27 8.50 6.06 -4.00
N THR A 28 9.43 6.21 -4.94
CA THR A 28 10.67 5.44 -4.89
C THR A 28 11.59 6.05 -3.86
N ASP A 29 12.36 5.18 -3.19
CA ASP A 29 13.43 5.60 -2.27
C ASP A 29 14.75 5.21 -2.92
N ALA A 30 15.41 6.20 -3.53
CA ALA A 30 16.64 5.97 -4.27
C ALA A 30 17.80 5.54 -3.35
N GLU A 31 17.79 5.95 -2.10
CA GLU A 31 18.86 5.61 -1.16
C GLU A 31 18.79 4.13 -0.75
N LEU A 32 17.58 3.63 -0.52
CA LEU A 32 17.37 2.26 -0.09
C LEU A 32 17.13 1.30 -1.26
N GLY A 33 16.92 1.83 -2.45
CA GLY A 33 16.64 1.00 -3.62
C GLY A 33 15.28 0.32 -3.59
N ASN A 34 14.35 0.85 -2.79
CA ASN A 34 13.00 0.32 -2.69
C ASN A 34 11.98 1.45 -2.87
N TRP A 35 10.75 1.20 -2.46
CA TRP A 35 9.69 2.20 -2.54
C TRP A 35 8.91 2.21 -1.22
N LYS A 36 8.25 3.32 -0.95
CA LYS A 36 7.57 3.55 0.32
C LYS A 36 6.40 4.49 0.14
N GLY A 37 5.62 4.65 1.18
CA GLY A 37 4.53 5.61 1.17
C GLY A 37 3.51 5.36 2.28
N VAL A 38 2.29 5.81 2.00
CA VAL A 38 1.18 5.72 2.93
C VAL A 38 -0.05 5.25 2.16
N VAL A 39 -0.86 4.41 2.77
CA VAL A 39 -2.15 4.03 2.24
C VAL A 39 -3.24 4.33 3.26
N GLN A 40 -4.38 4.83 2.78
CA GLN A 40 -5.57 5.07 3.59
C GLN A 40 -6.64 4.07 3.19
N THR A 41 -7.24 3.44 4.21
CA THR A 41 -8.36 2.52 4.03
C THR A 41 -9.48 2.93 4.96
N LEU A 42 -10.67 2.35 4.77
CA LEU A 42 -11.75 2.55 5.73
C LEU A 42 -11.45 1.77 7.00
N ARG A 43 -11.88 2.32 8.13
CA ARG A 43 -11.78 1.62 9.42
C ARG A 43 -12.60 0.34 9.37
N GLY A 44 -12.14 -0.67 10.11
CA GLY A 44 -12.82 -1.94 10.15
C GLY A 44 -12.56 -2.86 8.97
N THR A 45 -11.67 -2.45 8.04
CA THR A 45 -11.24 -3.33 6.96
C THR A 45 -10.21 -4.35 7.44
N ALA A 46 -9.93 -5.35 6.62
CA ALA A 46 -9.03 -6.44 7.00
C ALA A 46 -7.60 -5.97 7.32
N VAL A 47 -7.19 -4.82 6.78
CA VAL A 47 -5.82 -4.32 6.95
C VAL A 47 -5.72 -3.21 7.99
N ALA A 48 -6.82 -2.67 8.44
CA ALA A 48 -6.81 -1.54 9.37
C ALA A 48 -6.26 -1.97 10.73
N GLY A 49 -5.27 -1.23 11.24
CA GLY A 49 -4.69 -1.50 12.55
C GLY A 49 -3.81 -2.72 12.62
N LYS A 50 -3.42 -3.31 11.50
CA LYS A 50 -2.62 -4.54 11.48
C LYS A 50 -1.32 -4.33 10.72
N ALA A 51 -0.26 -4.99 11.21
CA ALA A 51 1.01 -5.09 10.49
C ALA A 51 0.95 -6.34 9.59
N LEU A 52 0.96 -6.14 8.27
CA LEU A 52 0.76 -7.22 7.30
C LEU A 52 1.73 -7.09 6.14
N VAL A 53 2.09 -8.25 5.58
CA VAL A 53 2.76 -8.29 4.26
C VAL A 53 1.68 -8.57 3.23
N VAL A 54 1.59 -7.71 2.22
CA VAL A 54 0.53 -7.75 1.21
C VAL A 54 1.12 -7.47 -0.17
N GLU A 55 0.30 -7.65 -1.20
CA GLU A 55 0.59 -7.12 -2.52
C GLU A 55 -0.28 -5.91 -2.77
N LEU A 56 0.34 -4.82 -3.24
CA LEU A 56 -0.37 -3.63 -3.66
C LEU A 56 -0.47 -3.64 -5.18
N GLU A 57 -1.69 -3.50 -5.68
CA GLU A 57 -1.95 -3.49 -7.11
C GLU A 57 -2.52 -2.14 -7.53
N ILE A 58 -1.89 -1.53 -8.51
CA ILE A 58 -2.40 -0.30 -9.11
C ILE A 58 -3.37 -0.71 -10.21
N PRO A 59 -4.63 -0.22 -10.18
CA PRO A 59 -5.57 -0.51 -11.26
C PRO A 59 -4.97 -0.12 -12.63
N ASN A 60 -4.99 -1.05 -13.56
CA ASN A 60 -4.37 -0.90 -14.88
C ASN A 60 -2.86 -0.67 -14.83
N GLY A 61 -2.23 -1.06 -13.74
CA GLY A 61 -0.79 -0.93 -13.54
C GLY A 61 -0.18 -2.22 -13.01
N GLY A 62 0.92 -2.08 -12.31
CA GLY A 62 1.68 -3.21 -11.80
C GLY A 62 1.27 -3.63 -10.39
N ARG A 63 2.03 -4.59 -9.87
CA ARG A 63 1.91 -5.09 -8.50
C ARG A 63 3.26 -5.00 -7.81
N GLY A 64 3.21 -4.79 -6.50
CA GLY A 64 4.42 -4.80 -5.68
C GLY A 64 4.11 -5.37 -4.31
N ARG A 65 5.06 -6.11 -3.76
CA ARG A 65 4.94 -6.63 -2.40
C ARG A 65 5.35 -5.56 -1.41
N ALA A 66 4.61 -5.44 -0.33
CA ALA A 66 4.90 -4.43 0.68
C ALA A 66 4.47 -4.89 2.07
N GLN A 67 5.10 -4.30 3.06
CA GLN A 67 4.66 -4.42 4.44
C GLN A 67 3.85 -3.18 4.80
N LEU A 68 2.69 -3.40 5.39
CA LEU A 68 1.86 -2.35 5.94
C LEU A 68 2.07 -2.30 7.45
N THR A 69 2.31 -1.11 7.97
CA THR A 69 2.46 -0.89 9.41
C THR A 69 1.43 0.14 9.84
N PRO A 70 0.61 -0.16 10.86
CA PRO A 70 -0.41 0.79 11.31
C PRO A 70 0.21 2.12 11.71
N ARG A 71 -0.42 3.20 11.30
CA ARG A 71 0.07 4.54 11.55
C ARG A 71 -0.87 5.36 12.41
N GLY A 72 -2.17 5.07 12.34
CA GLY A 72 -3.18 5.77 13.10
C GLY A 72 -4.50 5.79 12.38
N GLU A 73 -5.47 6.41 13.00
CA GLU A 73 -6.82 6.54 12.47
C GLU A 73 -7.28 7.98 12.60
N ALA A 74 -8.07 8.43 11.63
CA ALA A 74 -8.68 9.76 11.65
C ALA A 74 -10.07 9.64 11.06
N GLY A 75 -11.10 9.93 11.87
CA GLY A 75 -12.48 9.79 11.43
C GLY A 75 -12.81 8.34 11.07
N ASP A 76 -13.28 8.11 9.85
CA ASP A 76 -13.61 6.78 9.34
C ASP A 76 -12.45 6.15 8.55
N ARG A 77 -11.25 6.75 8.58
CA ARG A 77 -10.09 6.29 7.82
C ARG A 77 -9.01 5.74 8.75
N ALA A 78 -8.37 4.69 8.30
CA ALA A 78 -7.18 4.14 8.92
C ALA A 78 -6.01 4.36 7.97
N GLN A 79 -4.85 4.73 8.52
CA GLN A 79 -3.64 4.94 7.73
C GLN A 79 -2.60 3.87 8.05
N SER A 80 -1.89 3.44 7.04
CA SER A 80 -0.78 2.50 7.19
C SER A 80 0.43 3.03 6.43
N THR A 81 1.60 2.86 7.03
CA THR A 81 2.87 3.11 6.35
C THR A 81 3.17 1.94 5.44
N VAL A 82 3.62 2.22 4.23
CA VAL A 82 3.99 1.22 3.24
C VAL A 82 5.50 1.16 3.14
N THR A 83 6.06 -0.04 3.30
CA THR A 83 7.47 -0.32 3.01
C THR A 83 7.51 -1.35 1.90
N GLY A 84 7.91 -0.94 0.72
CA GLY A 84 7.91 -1.80 -0.46
C GLY A 84 9.13 -2.68 -0.56
N PHE A 85 8.97 -3.80 -1.22
CA PHE A 85 10.06 -4.75 -1.51
C PHE A 85 10.17 -4.93 -3.02
N GLY A 86 11.40 -4.86 -3.52
CA GLY A 86 11.66 -5.08 -4.94
C GLY A 86 11.17 -3.95 -5.83
N ALA A 87 10.74 -4.27 -7.03
CA ALA A 87 10.32 -3.27 -8.00
C ALA A 87 9.01 -2.61 -7.59
N PRO A 88 8.89 -1.28 -7.78
CA PRO A 88 7.64 -0.60 -7.47
C PRO A 88 6.54 -0.99 -8.45
N PRO A 89 5.27 -0.93 -8.02
CA PRO A 89 4.14 -1.26 -8.91
C PRO A 89 3.77 -0.14 -9.88
N PHE A 90 4.43 0.98 -9.77
CA PHE A 90 4.14 2.16 -10.62
C PHE A 90 5.31 2.50 -11.53
#